data_ee6d85ee24356a6fb4972c34a9e9673b
#
_entry.id   ee6d85ee24356a6fb4972c34a9e9673b
#
_cell.length_a   1.000
_cell.length_b   1.000
_cell.length_c   1.000
_cell.angle_alpha   90.00
_cell.angle_beta   90.00
_cell.angle_gamma   90.00
#
_symmetry.space_group_name_H-M   'P 1'
#
loop_
_entity.id
_entity.type
_entity.pdbx_description
1 polymer ?
#
loop_
_entity_poly.entity_id
_entity_poly.type
_entity_poly.pdbx_seq_one_letter_code
_entity_poly.pdbx_strand_id
1 'polypeptide(L)'
;HVRGGHQVSWEVDGVPVPNTNIASNVGPQFDPKDADFVEMKTGGYSSEYGDRTYGVFNVIPRTGFEYNNQGELVASYGSFNQTNDQLSFGSHTDRLAWFGSFAGNRSDLGLMTPVPQAIHAMNSGLGGFGTLIFNATPQDQLRLVGSARADHYQIPNTPEQQNAGIRDLDRERDAFVNFSWVHTFGPGMLLTVSPFYHYNRANFAGGPNDTPYILDNNRGSRYLGGQVTLGVVKGKHNAQVGLEAFDQRDDTFFGLRSAAAAGQPPVRQSYNPAGNLEAGFLQDQFQVTSWLSLNGGLRLTHYAGLLQENGVDPRVGAAVRVPRLGWVLRGFYGRYLQPPPLDTFSGPLEQFALQQGVAFLPLHAERDEQYQASITVPVREWTLDADVFRTHARNFFDHDEIGNSNIFLPLTIQGARIQGWEATLRSPQILHRARIHLAYSHQFVQGFGAVTGGLTDFEPPEEGFFWLDHDQRNTLSTVVSSTLPGRAWSTVTVAYGSGFLDGDGPAHLPPHTTVGLSLGKSIAENWSVAVNALNIANRRYLLDNSNTFGGTHYAYPREVYVEIRYRFHF
;
A
#
# COMPACT_ATOMS: atom_id res chain seq x y z
N HIS A 1 -2.46 6.62 2.14
CA HIS A 1 -3.91 6.40 2.29
C HIS A 1 -4.58 6.40 0.93
N VAL A 2 -5.57 5.55 0.75
CA VAL A 2 -6.39 5.49 -0.46
C VAL A 2 -7.82 5.88 -0.09
N ARG A 3 -8.31 6.99 -0.66
CA ARG A 3 -9.64 7.54 -0.34
C ARG A 3 -9.91 7.64 1.16
N GLY A 4 -8.91 8.06 1.93
CA GLY A 4 -9.02 8.23 3.39
C GLY A 4 -8.93 6.95 4.22
N GLY A 5 -8.76 5.80 3.61
CA GLY A 5 -8.57 4.54 4.33
C GLY A 5 -7.11 4.11 4.42
N HIS A 6 -6.77 3.39 5.49
CA HIS A 6 -5.41 2.93 5.77
C HIS A 6 -5.05 1.62 5.09
N GLN A 7 -6.04 0.74 4.93
CA GLN A 7 -5.79 -0.65 4.62
C GLN A 7 -6.01 -0.95 3.13
N VAL A 8 -4.96 -1.43 2.49
CA VAL A 8 -4.97 -1.83 1.08
C VAL A 8 -4.51 -3.28 0.93
N SER A 9 -5.05 -3.98 -0.07
CA SER A 9 -4.57 -5.31 -0.45
C SER A 9 -3.35 -5.19 -1.34
N TRP A 10 -2.38 -6.08 -1.12
CA TRP A 10 -1.22 -6.24 -1.99
C TRP A 10 -1.25 -7.61 -2.66
N GLU A 11 -0.97 -7.60 -3.94
CA GLU A 11 -0.78 -8.78 -4.76
C GLU A 11 0.52 -8.67 -5.55
N VAL A 12 1.14 -9.78 -5.82
CA VAL A 12 2.25 -9.87 -6.76
C VAL A 12 1.90 -10.93 -7.78
N ASP A 13 1.83 -10.52 -9.06
CA ASP A 13 1.43 -11.39 -10.17
C ASP A 13 0.03 -12.01 -9.99
N GLY A 14 -0.90 -11.25 -9.38
CA GLY A 14 -2.27 -11.67 -9.08
C GLY A 14 -2.39 -12.65 -7.92
N VAL A 15 -1.33 -12.89 -7.15
CA VAL A 15 -1.33 -13.75 -5.96
C VAL A 15 -1.29 -12.87 -4.71
N PRO A 16 -2.20 -13.07 -3.75
CA PRO A 16 -2.21 -12.28 -2.53
C PRO A 16 -0.89 -12.35 -1.75
N VAL A 17 -0.48 -11.20 -1.21
CA VAL A 17 0.58 -11.07 -0.20
C VAL A 17 -0.08 -10.50 1.05
N PRO A 18 -0.72 -11.36 1.88
CA PRO A 18 -1.47 -10.90 3.03
C PRO A 18 -0.56 -10.18 4.03
N ASN A 19 -1.01 -9.04 4.50
CA ASN A 19 -0.39 -8.30 5.59
C ASN A 19 -1.49 -7.76 6.49
N THR A 20 -1.82 -8.51 7.53
CA THR A 20 -2.84 -8.12 8.52
C THR A 20 -2.21 -7.44 9.74
N ASN A 21 -0.89 -7.38 9.80
CA ASN A 21 -0.19 -6.69 10.87
C ASN A 21 -0.11 -5.19 10.53
N ILE A 22 -0.95 -4.40 11.18
CA ILE A 22 -1.02 -2.93 11.02
C ILE A 22 0.27 -2.24 11.53
N ALA A 23 1.09 -2.96 12.27
CA ALA A 23 2.22 -2.39 12.97
C ALA A 23 3.51 -2.25 12.17
N SER A 24 3.56 -2.77 10.96
CA SER A 24 4.66 -2.45 10.05
C SER A 24 4.35 -1.12 9.37
N ASN A 25 5.00 -0.07 9.81
CA ASN A 25 4.85 1.27 9.24
C ASN A 25 5.37 1.37 7.82
N VAL A 26 6.07 0.38 7.33
CA VAL A 26 6.76 0.43 6.04
C VAL A 26 6.12 -0.50 4.99
N GLY A 27 5.27 -1.46 5.40
CA GLY A 27 4.53 -2.35 4.49
C GLY A 27 5.41 -3.33 3.70
N PRO A 28 4.87 -4.02 2.70
CA PRO A 28 5.62 -4.94 1.86
C PRO A 28 6.76 -4.22 1.15
N GLN A 29 7.98 -4.65 1.42
CA GLN A 29 9.19 -4.04 0.88
C GLN A 29 9.49 -4.58 -0.53
N PHE A 30 8.90 -3.98 -1.53
CA PHE A 30 9.12 -4.30 -2.93
C PHE A 30 9.97 -3.21 -3.60
N ASP A 31 11.07 -3.58 -4.28
CA ASP A 31 11.84 -2.62 -5.05
C ASP A 31 11.09 -2.28 -6.36
N PRO A 32 10.74 -1.00 -6.60
CA PRO A 32 10.03 -0.61 -7.82
C PRO A 32 10.77 -0.97 -9.12
N LYS A 33 12.09 -1.20 -9.07
CA LYS A 33 12.88 -1.62 -10.22
C LYS A 33 12.60 -3.08 -10.65
N ASP A 34 12.00 -3.88 -9.76
CA ASP A 34 11.58 -5.26 -10.03
C ASP A 34 10.18 -5.35 -10.64
N ALA A 35 9.42 -4.25 -10.62
CA ALA A 35 8.12 -4.16 -11.26
C ALA A 35 8.23 -3.74 -12.73
N ASP A 36 7.43 -4.36 -13.59
CA ASP A 36 7.13 -3.81 -14.91
C ASP A 36 6.12 -2.67 -14.77
N PHE A 37 5.03 -2.91 -14.04
CA PHE A 37 4.07 -1.88 -13.65
C PHE A 37 3.30 -2.29 -12.39
N VAL A 38 2.56 -1.34 -11.81
CA VAL A 38 1.65 -1.57 -10.69
C VAL A 38 0.23 -1.20 -11.12
N GLU A 39 -0.68 -2.16 -11.03
CA GLU A 39 -2.11 -1.90 -11.16
C GLU A 39 -2.67 -1.42 -9.82
N MET A 40 -3.44 -0.34 -9.86
CA MET A 40 -4.15 0.16 -8.68
C MET A 40 -5.66 0.18 -8.94
N LYS A 41 -6.43 -0.44 -8.04
CA LYS A 41 -7.88 -0.44 -8.04
C LYS A 41 -8.37 0.27 -6.78
N THR A 42 -9.11 1.38 -6.92
CA THR A 42 -9.55 2.25 -5.81
C THR A 42 -11.05 2.18 -5.55
N GLY A 43 -11.70 1.11 -5.91
CA GLY A 43 -13.12 0.88 -5.73
C GLY A 43 -13.73 0.19 -6.93
N GLY A 44 -14.97 -0.27 -6.80
CA GLY A 44 -15.65 -0.97 -7.87
C GLY A 44 -15.00 -2.30 -8.30
N TYR A 45 -14.10 -2.86 -7.49
CA TYR A 45 -13.38 -4.08 -7.82
C TYR A 45 -14.22 -5.34 -7.58
N SER A 46 -13.84 -6.38 -8.29
CA SER A 46 -14.58 -7.65 -8.39
C SER A 46 -14.61 -8.43 -7.06
N SER A 47 -15.46 -9.46 -6.98
CA SER A 47 -15.63 -10.30 -5.79
C SER A 47 -14.42 -11.19 -5.47
N GLU A 48 -13.47 -11.30 -6.38
CA GLU A 48 -12.17 -11.92 -6.15
C GLU A 48 -11.39 -11.28 -5.01
N TYR A 49 -11.45 -9.94 -4.92
CA TYR A 49 -10.74 -9.17 -3.92
C TYR A 49 -11.53 -9.05 -2.62
N GLY A 50 -10.86 -9.17 -1.49
CA GLY A 50 -11.45 -9.07 -0.16
C GLY A 50 -10.40 -8.71 0.88
N ASP A 51 -10.72 -8.92 2.17
CA ASP A 51 -9.89 -8.69 3.35
C ASP A 51 -9.35 -7.24 3.55
N ARG A 52 -9.47 -6.38 2.55
CA ARG A 52 -9.15 -4.94 2.57
C ARG A 52 -10.17 -4.18 1.73
N THR A 53 -10.47 -2.95 2.14
CA THR A 53 -11.66 -2.25 1.64
C THR A 53 -11.37 -1.04 0.76
N TYR A 54 -10.16 -0.46 0.84
CA TYR A 54 -9.87 0.84 0.21
C TYR A 54 -9.15 0.76 -1.12
N GLY A 55 -8.38 -0.28 -1.36
CA GLY A 55 -7.68 -0.44 -2.62
C GLY A 55 -6.96 -1.76 -2.75
N VAL A 56 -6.68 -2.12 -3.99
CA VAL A 56 -5.88 -3.28 -4.37
C VAL A 56 -4.71 -2.80 -5.21
N PHE A 57 -3.51 -3.15 -4.79
CA PHE A 57 -2.28 -2.93 -5.55
C PHE A 57 -1.76 -4.27 -6.02
N ASN A 58 -1.78 -4.49 -7.33
CA ASN A 58 -1.20 -5.68 -7.94
C ASN A 58 0.11 -5.30 -8.64
N VAL A 59 1.22 -5.78 -8.10
CA VAL A 59 2.54 -5.58 -8.68
C VAL A 59 2.75 -6.62 -9.76
N ILE A 60 2.87 -6.19 -11.00
CA ILE A 60 3.25 -7.07 -12.11
C ILE A 60 4.78 -7.06 -12.21
N PRO A 61 5.43 -8.19 -11.88
CA PRO A 61 6.88 -8.25 -11.82
C PRO A 61 7.50 -8.35 -13.21
N ARG A 62 8.76 -7.95 -13.31
CA ARG A 62 9.59 -8.23 -14.48
C ARG A 62 9.78 -9.73 -14.65
N THR A 63 9.83 -10.17 -15.89
CA THR A 63 10.01 -11.57 -16.26
C THR A 63 11.21 -11.76 -17.18
N GLY A 64 11.73 -12.98 -17.26
CA GLY A 64 12.84 -13.30 -18.16
C GLY A 64 12.50 -13.19 -19.65
N PHE A 65 11.21 -13.17 -20.02
CA PHE A 65 10.80 -13.05 -21.44
C PHE A 65 11.16 -11.69 -22.05
N GLU A 66 11.39 -10.67 -21.24
CA GLU A 66 11.84 -9.35 -21.68
C GLU A 66 13.37 -9.30 -21.92
N TYR A 67 14.08 -10.33 -21.53
CA TYR A 67 15.54 -10.40 -21.53
C TYR A 67 16.05 -11.54 -22.40
N ASN A 68 17.17 -11.33 -23.04
CA ASN A 68 17.88 -12.35 -23.80
C ASN A 68 19.36 -12.35 -23.38
N ASN A 69 19.69 -13.11 -22.34
CA ASN A 69 21.02 -13.13 -21.70
C ASN A 69 21.51 -11.71 -21.37
N GLN A 70 20.63 -10.93 -20.73
CA GLN A 70 20.90 -9.53 -20.41
C GLN A 70 20.97 -9.30 -18.92
N GLY A 71 21.92 -8.48 -18.51
CA GLY A 71 21.98 -7.91 -17.16
C GLY A 71 21.95 -6.40 -17.19
N GLU A 72 21.51 -5.81 -16.09
CA GLU A 72 21.48 -4.36 -15.87
C GLU A 72 22.07 -4.06 -14.49
N LEU A 73 23.02 -3.14 -14.43
CA LEU A 73 23.52 -2.53 -13.21
C LEU A 73 22.94 -1.12 -13.13
N VAL A 74 22.24 -0.82 -12.04
CA VAL A 74 21.77 0.52 -11.68
C VAL A 74 22.56 0.96 -10.47
N ALA A 75 23.19 2.12 -10.53
CA ALA A 75 23.88 2.74 -9.41
C ALA A 75 23.41 4.19 -9.28
N SER A 76 23.17 4.63 -8.05
CA SER A 76 22.72 5.98 -7.79
C SER A 76 23.44 6.59 -6.59
N TYR A 77 23.58 7.92 -6.61
CA TYR A 77 24.09 8.67 -5.48
C TYR A 77 23.53 10.09 -5.45
N GLY A 78 23.22 10.58 -4.26
CA GLY A 78 22.62 11.91 -4.13
C GLY A 78 22.61 12.52 -2.75
N SER A 79 21.70 13.45 -2.57
CA SER A 79 21.44 14.15 -1.30
C SER A 79 21.26 13.15 -0.16
N PHE A 80 21.66 13.52 1.06
CA PHE A 80 21.57 12.67 2.25
C PHE A 80 22.33 11.34 2.12
N ASN A 81 23.44 11.32 1.36
CA ASN A 81 24.20 10.11 1.08
C ASN A 81 23.33 8.96 0.56
N GLN A 82 22.25 9.30 -0.15
CA GLN A 82 21.31 8.36 -0.69
C GLN A 82 21.94 7.53 -1.80
N THR A 83 21.80 6.20 -1.70
CA THR A 83 22.03 5.25 -2.78
C THR A 83 20.81 4.32 -2.89
N ASN A 84 20.55 3.85 -4.10
CA ASN A 84 19.56 2.80 -4.37
C ASN A 84 20.04 2.01 -5.59
N ASP A 85 20.86 1.01 -5.33
CA ASP A 85 21.62 0.27 -6.32
C ASP A 85 20.96 -1.09 -6.58
N GLN A 86 21.03 -1.57 -7.82
CA GLN A 86 20.50 -2.86 -8.19
C GLN A 86 21.36 -3.53 -9.28
N LEU A 87 21.58 -4.82 -9.14
CA LEU A 87 22.10 -5.68 -10.16
C LEU A 87 21.03 -6.71 -10.53
N SER A 88 20.65 -6.76 -11.80
CA SER A 88 19.63 -7.68 -12.29
C SER A 88 20.08 -8.46 -13.51
N PHE A 89 19.51 -9.65 -13.68
CA PHE A 89 19.80 -10.58 -14.77
C PHE A 89 18.51 -11.23 -15.25
N GLY A 90 18.42 -11.50 -16.54
CA GLY A 90 17.30 -12.23 -17.09
C GLY A 90 17.64 -12.91 -18.42
N SER A 91 16.96 -14.02 -18.67
CA SER A 91 17.07 -14.74 -19.92
C SER A 91 15.85 -15.62 -20.14
N HIS A 92 15.69 -16.12 -21.35
CA HIS A 92 14.65 -17.08 -21.69
C HIS A 92 15.04 -18.02 -22.81
N THR A 93 14.32 -19.12 -22.85
CA THR A 93 14.18 -20.03 -23.98
C THR A 93 12.70 -20.02 -24.41
N ASP A 94 12.32 -20.82 -25.39
CA ASP A 94 10.91 -20.96 -25.81
C ASP A 94 9.98 -21.42 -24.67
N ARG A 95 10.51 -22.12 -23.66
CA ARG A 95 9.73 -22.70 -22.57
C ARG A 95 10.04 -22.15 -21.18
N LEU A 96 11.24 -21.66 -20.97
CA LEU A 96 11.71 -21.23 -19.65
C LEU A 96 12.14 -19.78 -19.70
N ALA A 97 11.61 -18.95 -18.79
CA ALA A 97 12.07 -17.61 -18.59
C ALA A 97 12.42 -17.39 -17.11
N TRP A 98 13.49 -16.69 -16.83
CA TRP A 98 13.91 -16.35 -15.48
C TRP A 98 14.44 -14.92 -15.40
N PHE A 99 14.15 -14.28 -14.28
CA PHE A 99 14.68 -12.97 -13.91
C PHE A 99 15.09 -13.01 -12.44
N GLY A 100 16.16 -12.32 -12.10
CA GLY A 100 16.60 -12.17 -10.72
C GLY A 100 17.32 -10.86 -10.50
N SER A 101 17.17 -10.29 -9.31
CA SER A 101 17.83 -9.05 -8.92
C SER A 101 18.34 -9.10 -7.49
N PHE A 102 19.36 -8.27 -7.22
CA PHE A 102 19.86 -7.94 -5.89
C PHE A 102 19.90 -6.42 -5.77
N ALA A 103 19.29 -5.88 -4.72
CA ALA A 103 19.21 -4.45 -4.51
C ALA A 103 19.71 -4.07 -3.11
N GLY A 104 20.32 -2.90 -3.02
CA GLY A 104 20.74 -2.29 -1.78
C GLY A 104 20.42 -0.80 -1.78
N ASN A 105 20.01 -0.28 -0.63
CA ASN A 105 19.76 1.13 -0.44
C ASN A 105 20.33 1.64 0.87
N ARG A 106 20.61 2.92 0.89
CA ARG A 106 20.98 3.68 2.09
C ARG A 106 20.55 5.13 1.92
N SER A 107 20.17 5.78 3.02
CA SER A 107 19.98 7.22 3.09
C SER A 107 20.20 7.71 4.54
N ASP A 108 20.69 8.93 4.70
CA ASP A 108 20.71 9.61 6.02
C ASP A 108 19.34 10.25 6.34
N LEU A 109 18.33 10.08 5.43
CA LEU A 109 16.95 10.49 5.60
C LEU A 109 16.03 9.36 5.14
N GLY A 110 15.81 8.37 6.00
CA GLY A 110 15.02 7.17 5.68
C GLY A 110 13.53 7.31 5.99
N LEU A 111 13.19 8.05 7.03
CA LEU A 111 11.82 8.28 7.46
C LEU A 111 11.51 9.78 7.49
N MET A 112 10.23 10.11 7.44
CA MET A 112 9.76 11.48 7.68
C MET A 112 10.15 11.93 9.09
N THR A 113 10.52 13.20 9.22
CA THR A 113 11.12 13.71 10.46
C THR A 113 10.15 14.59 11.25
N PRO A 114 10.19 14.56 12.60
CA PRO A 114 9.32 15.40 13.44
C PRO A 114 9.72 16.89 13.41
N VAL A 115 10.90 17.19 12.87
CA VAL A 115 11.42 18.55 12.67
C VAL A 115 12.00 18.67 11.26
N PRO A 116 12.20 19.90 10.73
CA PRO A 116 12.78 20.07 9.39
C PRO A 116 14.19 19.48 9.19
N GLN A 117 14.91 19.17 10.25
CA GLN A 117 16.26 18.59 10.20
C GLN A 117 16.22 17.07 10.20
N ALA A 118 17.12 16.44 9.45
CA ALA A 118 17.35 15.01 9.51
C ALA A 118 18.29 14.67 10.70
N ILE A 119 17.71 14.28 11.82
CA ILE A 119 18.43 13.94 13.05
C ILE A 119 18.09 12.50 13.40
N HIS A 120 19.10 11.63 13.51
CA HIS A 120 18.89 10.20 13.78
C HIS A 120 17.86 9.58 12.81
N ALA A 121 18.07 9.74 11.50
CA ALA A 121 17.09 9.39 10.46
C ALA A 121 17.67 8.45 9.39
N MET A 122 18.81 7.82 9.63
CA MET A 122 19.46 6.93 8.66
C MET A 122 18.62 5.65 8.45
N ASN A 123 18.57 5.22 7.20
CA ASN A 123 18.13 3.86 6.86
C ASN A 123 19.15 3.13 5.99
N SER A 124 19.05 1.82 5.96
CA SER A 124 19.74 0.95 5.01
C SER A 124 18.97 -0.34 4.81
N GLY A 125 19.04 -0.91 3.62
CA GLY A 125 18.37 -2.14 3.29
C GLY A 125 19.08 -2.95 2.22
N LEU A 126 18.84 -4.26 2.25
CA LEU A 126 19.29 -5.22 1.23
C LEU A 126 18.13 -6.14 0.87
N GLY A 127 18.00 -6.47 -0.41
CA GLY A 127 16.96 -7.36 -0.89
C GLY A 127 17.35 -8.13 -2.12
N GLY A 128 16.61 -9.20 -2.37
CA GLY A 128 16.68 -10.00 -3.58
C GLY A 128 15.28 -10.36 -4.06
N PHE A 129 15.12 -10.42 -5.36
CA PHE A 129 13.87 -10.74 -6.03
C PHE A 129 14.11 -11.71 -7.18
N GLY A 130 13.13 -12.54 -7.51
CA GLY A 130 13.22 -13.44 -8.65
C GLY A 130 11.91 -13.94 -9.17
N THR A 131 11.85 -14.16 -10.49
CA THR A 131 10.75 -14.82 -11.19
C THR A 131 11.25 -15.97 -12.04
N LEU A 132 10.46 -17.04 -12.08
CA LEU A 132 10.70 -18.20 -12.94
C LEU A 132 9.37 -18.59 -13.59
N ILE A 133 9.34 -18.67 -14.91
CA ILE A 133 8.15 -19.07 -15.68
C ILE A 133 8.54 -20.25 -16.54
N PHE A 134 7.77 -21.34 -16.46
CA PHE A 134 7.98 -22.54 -17.22
C PHE A 134 6.71 -22.98 -17.94
N ASN A 135 6.73 -22.92 -19.26
CA ASN A 135 5.67 -23.43 -20.14
C ASN A 135 5.86 -24.95 -20.31
N ALA A 136 5.30 -25.73 -19.38
CA ALA A 136 5.46 -27.19 -19.34
C ALA A 136 4.82 -27.85 -20.57
N THR A 137 3.63 -27.39 -20.93
CA THR A 137 2.90 -27.76 -22.15
C THR A 137 2.27 -26.50 -22.78
N PRO A 138 1.67 -26.56 -23.99
CA PRO A 138 0.90 -25.44 -24.52
C PRO A 138 -0.29 -25.03 -23.65
N GLN A 139 -0.76 -25.90 -22.76
CA GLN A 139 -1.88 -25.68 -21.85
C GLN A 139 -1.44 -25.34 -20.43
N ASP A 140 -0.21 -25.71 -20.03
CA ASP A 140 0.25 -25.60 -18.65
C ASP A 140 1.43 -24.67 -18.51
N GLN A 141 1.27 -23.64 -17.68
CA GLN A 141 2.33 -22.75 -17.28
C GLN A 141 2.53 -22.80 -15.76
N LEU A 142 3.75 -22.93 -15.32
CA LEU A 142 4.17 -22.83 -13.93
C LEU A 142 4.90 -21.50 -13.73
N ARG A 143 4.56 -20.79 -12.69
CA ARG A 143 5.16 -19.50 -12.33
C ARG A 143 5.60 -19.52 -10.88
N LEU A 144 6.78 -19.01 -10.61
CA LEU A 144 7.32 -18.82 -9.26
C LEU A 144 7.82 -17.39 -9.14
N VAL A 145 7.39 -16.70 -8.10
CA VAL A 145 7.83 -15.35 -7.75
C VAL A 145 8.26 -15.34 -6.30
N GLY A 146 9.41 -14.79 -6.01
CA GLY A 146 9.91 -14.69 -4.64
C GLY A 146 10.68 -13.41 -4.38
N SER A 147 10.59 -12.93 -3.15
CA SER A 147 11.32 -11.78 -2.64
C SER A 147 11.78 -12.04 -1.21
N ALA A 148 12.93 -11.49 -0.86
CA ALA A 148 13.39 -11.42 0.52
C ALA A 148 14.12 -10.09 0.74
N ARG A 149 13.81 -9.39 1.82
CA ARG A 149 14.39 -8.09 2.13
C ARG A 149 14.60 -7.92 3.65
N ALA A 150 15.62 -7.15 4.00
CA ALA A 150 15.89 -6.72 5.37
C ALA A 150 16.27 -5.24 5.37
N ASP A 151 15.61 -4.46 6.22
CA ASP A 151 15.77 -3.02 6.36
C ASP A 151 16.02 -2.62 7.81
N HIS A 152 16.81 -1.57 8.00
CA HIS A 152 17.12 -0.97 9.28
C HIS A 152 16.82 0.51 9.22
N TYR A 153 16.11 1.01 10.22
CA TYR A 153 15.73 2.41 10.36
C TYR A 153 16.19 2.95 11.72
N GLN A 154 16.73 4.15 11.72
CA GLN A 154 16.78 5.00 12.88
C GLN A 154 15.47 5.76 12.97
N ILE A 155 14.87 5.82 14.15
CA ILE A 155 13.67 6.63 14.38
C ILE A 155 14.09 8.09 14.51
N PRO A 156 13.56 9.00 13.68
CA PRO A 156 13.98 10.38 13.65
C PRO A 156 13.71 11.11 14.98
N ASN A 157 14.68 11.90 15.42
CA ASN A 157 14.64 12.66 16.66
C ASN A 157 14.35 14.15 16.44
N THR A 158 13.76 14.78 17.46
CA THR A 158 13.90 16.23 17.65
C THR A 158 15.30 16.58 18.22
N PRO A 159 15.75 17.85 18.18
CA PRO A 159 17.00 18.25 18.85
C PRO A 159 17.02 17.92 20.34
N GLU A 160 15.89 18.04 21.03
CA GLU A 160 15.73 17.73 22.45
C GLU A 160 15.93 16.23 22.71
N GLN A 161 15.28 15.37 21.93
CA GLN A 161 15.43 13.92 22.01
C GLN A 161 16.88 13.50 21.72
N GLN A 162 17.49 14.11 20.69
CA GLN A 162 18.90 13.87 20.36
C GLN A 162 19.84 14.22 21.50
N ASN A 163 19.61 15.37 22.15
CA ASN A 163 20.41 15.83 23.29
C ASN A 163 20.17 14.98 24.56
N ALA A 164 18.96 14.46 24.72
CA ALA A 164 18.62 13.51 25.77
C ALA A 164 19.25 12.11 25.54
N GLY A 165 19.80 11.87 24.35
CA GLY A 165 20.47 10.61 24.02
C GLY A 165 19.51 9.50 23.59
N ILE A 166 18.31 9.84 23.11
CA ILE A 166 17.36 8.89 22.52
C ILE A 166 17.95 8.33 21.24
N ARG A 167 17.84 6.99 21.03
CA ARG A 167 18.50 6.28 19.93
C ARG A 167 17.67 5.06 19.49
N ASP A 168 16.41 5.28 19.19
CA ASP A 168 15.49 4.24 18.83
C ASP A 168 15.75 3.70 17.44
N LEU A 169 15.55 2.40 17.29
CA LEU A 169 15.83 1.67 16.06
C LEU A 169 14.63 0.80 15.71
N ASP A 170 14.37 0.69 14.42
CA ASP A 170 13.48 -0.33 13.87
C ASP A 170 14.21 -1.21 12.85
N ARG A 171 13.90 -2.50 12.86
CA ARG A 171 14.46 -3.49 11.94
C ARG A 171 13.34 -4.30 11.36
N GLU A 172 13.23 -4.25 10.04
CA GLU A 172 12.19 -4.96 9.33
C GLU A 172 12.77 -6.09 8.46
N ARG A 173 11.99 -7.13 8.31
CA ARG A 173 12.26 -8.24 7.38
C ARG A 173 10.96 -8.61 6.70
N ASP A 174 11.03 -8.82 5.41
CA ASP A 174 9.92 -9.28 4.60
C ASP A 174 10.41 -10.36 3.63
N ALA A 175 9.63 -11.41 3.45
CA ALA A 175 9.92 -12.45 2.47
C ALA A 175 8.64 -13.12 2.02
N PHE A 176 8.46 -13.29 0.72
CA PHE A 176 7.34 -14.06 0.17
C PHE A 176 7.78 -15.00 -0.94
N VAL A 177 7.00 -16.05 -1.12
CA VAL A 177 7.10 -16.98 -2.25
C VAL A 177 5.69 -17.27 -2.74
N ASN A 178 5.42 -16.92 -3.99
CA ASN A 178 4.18 -17.20 -4.68
C ASN A 178 4.45 -18.19 -5.82
N PHE A 179 3.70 -19.27 -5.84
CA PHE A 179 3.69 -20.21 -6.96
C PHE A 179 2.33 -20.14 -7.65
N SER A 180 2.29 -20.30 -8.97
CA SER A 180 1.05 -20.41 -9.73
C SER A 180 1.15 -21.50 -10.79
N TRP A 181 0.19 -22.39 -10.80
CA TRP A 181 -0.06 -23.27 -11.93
C TRP A 181 -1.28 -22.76 -12.68
N VAL A 182 -1.07 -22.45 -13.96
CA VAL A 182 -2.10 -21.94 -14.86
C VAL A 182 -2.37 -23.00 -15.90
N HIS A 183 -3.61 -23.49 -15.97
CA HIS A 183 -4.04 -24.49 -16.94
C HIS A 183 -5.15 -23.95 -17.84
N THR A 184 -4.96 -24.05 -19.14
CA THR A 184 -5.94 -23.65 -20.17
C THR A 184 -6.63 -24.89 -20.71
N PHE A 185 -7.90 -25.11 -20.36
CA PHE A 185 -8.70 -26.23 -20.87
C PHE A 185 -9.08 -26.08 -22.34
N GLY A 186 -9.10 -24.86 -22.85
CA GLY A 186 -9.45 -24.50 -24.21
C GLY A 186 -9.76 -23.00 -24.32
N PRO A 187 -10.19 -22.50 -25.47
CA PRO A 187 -10.53 -21.11 -25.64
C PRO A 187 -11.56 -20.64 -24.60
N GLY A 188 -11.16 -19.68 -23.74
CA GLY A 188 -12.04 -19.06 -22.77
C GLY A 188 -12.25 -19.83 -21.46
N MET A 189 -11.45 -20.85 -21.15
CA MET A 189 -11.52 -21.52 -19.84
C MET A 189 -10.13 -21.72 -19.23
N LEU A 190 -9.90 -21.08 -18.10
CA LEU A 190 -8.61 -20.98 -17.41
C LEU A 190 -8.76 -21.35 -15.95
N LEU A 191 -7.93 -22.27 -15.47
CA LEU A 191 -7.77 -22.60 -14.05
C LEU A 191 -6.43 -22.05 -13.57
N THR A 192 -6.45 -21.36 -12.45
CA THR A 192 -5.22 -20.92 -11.76
C THR A 192 -5.23 -21.47 -10.34
N VAL A 193 -4.13 -22.08 -9.91
CA VAL A 193 -3.92 -22.58 -8.54
C VAL A 193 -2.64 -21.94 -8.02
N SER A 194 -2.76 -21.14 -6.97
CA SER A 194 -1.68 -20.29 -6.47
C SER A 194 -1.48 -20.44 -4.97
N PRO A 195 -0.70 -21.44 -4.52
CA PRO A 195 -0.21 -21.47 -3.14
C PRO A 195 0.81 -20.35 -2.91
N PHE A 196 0.79 -19.79 -1.71
CA PHE A 196 1.70 -18.73 -1.30
C PHE A 196 2.19 -18.89 0.14
N TYR A 197 3.35 -18.30 0.40
CA TYR A 197 3.89 -18.11 1.73
C TYR A 197 4.40 -16.68 1.86
N HIS A 198 4.05 -16.01 2.97
CA HIS A 198 4.55 -14.69 3.31
C HIS A 198 5.04 -14.68 4.76
N TYR A 199 6.16 -14.03 5.01
CA TYR A 199 6.74 -13.77 6.32
C TYR A 199 7.10 -12.31 6.43
N ASN A 200 6.68 -11.65 7.51
CA ASN A 200 7.16 -10.32 7.85
C ASN A 200 7.55 -10.24 9.33
N ARG A 201 8.42 -9.31 9.66
CA ARG A 201 8.80 -9.00 11.03
C ARG A 201 9.23 -7.56 11.14
N ALA A 202 8.72 -6.84 12.15
CA ALA A 202 9.18 -5.53 12.59
C ALA A 202 9.65 -5.63 14.04
N ASN A 203 10.78 -5.02 14.34
CA ASN A 203 11.41 -5.06 15.66
C ASN A 203 11.87 -3.68 16.08
N PHE A 204 10.99 -2.96 16.76
CA PHE A 204 11.31 -1.69 17.39
C PHE A 204 12.05 -1.93 18.70
N ALA A 205 13.16 -1.23 18.90
CA ALA A 205 13.97 -1.25 20.10
C ALA A 205 14.18 0.17 20.62
N GLY A 206 13.53 0.48 21.73
CA GLY A 206 13.66 1.75 22.43
C GLY A 206 15.00 1.89 23.16
N GLY A 207 15.48 3.11 23.23
CA GLY A 207 16.73 3.48 23.88
C GLY A 207 16.59 3.60 25.41
N PRO A 208 17.68 3.47 26.18
CA PRO A 208 17.62 3.55 27.64
C PRO A 208 17.23 4.94 28.16
N ASN A 209 17.28 5.95 27.32
CA ASN A 209 17.00 7.36 27.66
C ASN A 209 15.61 7.82 27.18
N ASP A 210 14.78 6.90 26.67
CA ASP A 210 13.44 7.26 26.22
C ASP A 210 12.58 7.75 27.38
N THR A 211 11.72 8.70 27.07
CA THR A 211 10.75 9.30 28.01
C THR A 211 9.43 9.55 27.30
N PRO A 212 8.29 9.33 27.95
CA PRO A 212 8.10 8.85 29.34
C PRO A 212 8.27 7.34 29.50
N TYR A 213 8.31 6.58 28.41
CA TYR A 213 8.39 5.13 28.40
C TYR A 213 9.54 4.63 27.54
N ILE A 214 10.14 3.54 27.96
CA ILE A 214 11.08 2.77 27.17
C ILE A 214 10.32 1.55 26.64
N LEU A 215 10.22 1.47 25.32
CA LEU A 215 9.42 0.48 24.63
C LEU A 215 10.29 -0.49 23.84
N ASP A 216 9.93 -1.76 23.88
CA ASP A 216 10.43 -2.80 22.98
C ASP A 216 9.22 -3.49 22.34
N ASN A 217 9.14 -3.52 21.02
CA ASN A 217 8.07 -4.17 20.32
C ASN A 217 8.62 -5.03 19.18
N ASN A 218 8.38 -6.32 19.24
CA ASN A 218 8.79 -7.27 18.22
C ASN A 218 7.53 -7.98 17.71
N ARG A 219 7.21 -7.79 16.43
CA ARG A 219 6.04 -8.39 15.78
C ARG A 219 6.50 -9.15 14.55
N GLY A 220 6.16 -10.43 14.48
CA GLY A 220 6.37 -11.27 13.32
C GLY A 220 5.08 -11.95 12.92
N SER A 221 4.82 -12.07 11.62
CA SER A 221 3.68 -12.78 11.08
C SER A 221 4.12 -13.76 10.00
N ARG A 222 3.45 -14.89 9.94
CA ARG A 222 3.62 -15.92 8.91
C ARG A 222 2.26 -16.26 8.34
N TYR A 223 2.16 -16.24 7.02
CA TYR A 223 0.97 -16.58 6.27
C TYR A 223 1.28 -17.76 5.36
N LEU A 224 0.49 -18.79 5.42
CA LEU A 224 0.56 -19.93 4.52
C LEU A 224 -0.83 -20.17 3.94
N GLY A 225 -0.96 -20.07 2.64
CA GLY A 225 -2.26 -20.17 2.02
C GLY A 225 -2.23 -20.46 0.53
N GLY A 226 -3.36 -20.23 -0.09
CA GLY A 226 -3.51 -20.37 -1.52
C GLY A 226 -4.83 -19.85 -2.04
N GLN A 227 -4.85 -19.61 -3.34
CA GLN A 227 -6.03 -19.22 -4.10
C GLN A 227 -6.22 -20.18 -5.26
N VAL A 228 -7.47 -20.53 -5.55
CA VAL A 228 -7.86 -21.30 -6.73
C VAL A 228 -8.94 -20.52 -7.46
N THR A 229 -8.73 -20.26 -8.74
CA THR A 229 -9.65 -19.49 -9.58
C THR A 229 -9.94 -20.22 -10.88
N LEU A 230 -11.21 -20.32 -11.24
CA LEU A 230 -11.66 -20.80 -12.54
C LEU A 230 -12.36 -19.66 -13.29
N GLY A 231 -11.76 -19.20 -14.37
CA GLY A 231 -12.33 -18.22 -15.28
C GLY A 231 -12.97 -18.88 -16.50
N VAL A 232 -14.15 -18.43 -16.88
CA VAL A 232 -14.90 -18.95 -18.04
C VAL A 232 -15.46 -17.81 -18.88
N VAL A 233 -14.98 -17.66 -20.10
CA VAL A 233 -15.52 -16.75 -21.11
C VAL A 233 -16.33 -17.56 -22.13
N LYS A 234 -17.65 -17.43 -22.10
CA LYS A 234 -18.54 -18.17 -23.02
C LYS A 234 -19.71 -17.30 -23.45
N GLY A 235 -19.82 -17.06 -24.74
CA GLY A 235 -20.90 -16.25 -25.32
C GLY A 235 -20.87 -14.82 -24.79
N LYS A 236 -21.86 -14.43 -24.01
CA LYS A 236 -22.01 -13.11 -23.40
C LYS A 236 -21.52 -13.06 -21.94
N HIS A 237 -21.02 -14.15 -21.42
CA HIS A 237 -20.58 -14.29 -20.02
C HIS A 237 -19.07 -14.27 -19.94
N ASN A 238 -18.54 -13.52 -18.95
CA ASN A 238 -17.17 -13.61 -18.47
C ASN A 238 -17.27 -13.85 -16.95
N ALA A 239 -17.35 -15.13 -16.60
CA ALA A 239 -17.59 -15.56 -15.23
C ALA A 239 -16.30 -16.04 -14.58
N GLN A 240 -16.23 -15.88 -13.27
CA GLN A 240 -15.13 -16.35 -12.44
C GLN A 240 -15.69 -16.90 -11.14
N VAL A 241 -15.14 -18.01 -10.68
CA VAL A 241 -15.39 -18.58 -9.36
C VAL A 241 -14.07 -18.93 -8.72
N GLY A 242 -13.95 -18.72 -7.43
CA GLY A 242 -12.70 -19.05 -6.75
C GLY A 242 -12.87 -19.25 -5.25
N LEU A 243 -11.80 -19.78 -4.69
CA LEU A 243 -11.61 -20.01 -3.26
C LEU A 243 -10.24 -19.42 -2.88
N GLU A 244 -10.19 -18.83 -1.71
CA GLU A 244 -8.98 -18.32 -1.09
C GLU A 244 -8.97 -18.79 0.37
N ALA A 245 -7.83 -19.23 0.86
CA ALA A 245 -7.68 -19.55 2.27
C ALA A 245 -6.23 -19.36 2.70
N PHE A 246 -6.02 -18.86 3.90
CA PHE A 246 -4.70 -18.83 4.54
C PHE A 246 -4.78 -18.99 6.06
N ASP A 247 -3.75 -19.62 6.61
CA ASP A 247 -3.43 -19.67 8.03
C ASP A 247 -2.46 -18.54 8.36
N GLN A 248 -2.69 -17.84 9.46
CA GLN A 248 -1.82 -16.79 9.99
C GLN A 248 -1.34 -17.19 11.38
N ARG A 249 -0.06 -16.99 11.63
CA ARG A 249 0.54 -17.15 12.96
C ARG A 249 1.41 -15.96 13.26
N ASP A 250 1.10 -15.28 14.34
CA ASP A 250 1.87 -14.15 14.81
C ASP A 250 2.76 -14.55 16.00
N ASP A 251 3.89 -13.86 16.12
CA ASP A 251 4.86 -13.97 17.20
C ASP A 251 5.16 -12.54 17.67
N THR A 252 4.53 -12.15 18.77
CA THR A 252 4.58 -10.79 19.28
C THR A 252 5.22 -10.76 20.66
N PHE A 253 6.19 -9.87 20.83
CA PHE A 253 6.71 -9.47 22.14
C PHE A 253 6.52 -7.96 22.31
N PHE A 254 5.99 -7.58 23.46
CA PHE A 254 5.86 -6.19 23.88
C PHE A 254 6.50 -6.01 25.26
N GLY A 255 7.35 -5.01 25.40
CA GLY A 255 7.96 -4.59 26.63
C GLY A 255 7.75 -3.09 26.84
N LEU A 256 7.32 -2.71 28.03
CA LEU A 256 7.16 -1.32 28.44
C LEU A 256 7.68 -1.16 29.85
N ARG A 257 8.50 -0.12 30.06
CA ARG A 257 8.94 0.32 31.41
C ARG A 257 8.90 1.84 31.47
N SER A 258 8.43 2.38 32.59
CA SER A 258 8.45 3.82 32.81
C SER A 258 9.89 4.29 33.06
N ALA A 259 10.30 5.35 32.38
CA ALA A 259 11.60 5.99 32.62
C ALA A 259 11.61 6.83 33.91
N ALA A 260 10.45 7.37 34.33
CA ALA A 260 10.32 8.31 35.44
C ALA A 260 9.94 7.66 36.78
N ALA A 261 9.29 6.51 36.77
CA ALA A 261 8.77 5.85 37.98
C ALA A 261 9.68 4.70 38.42
N ALA A 262 10.71 5.02 39.22
CA ALA A 262 11.41 4.00 39.98
C ALA A 262 10.42 3.29 40.92
N GLY A 263 9.96 2.10 40.53
CA GLY A 263 9.05 1.26 41.33
C GLY A 263 7.83 0.72 40.63
N GLN A 264 7.46 1.18 39.44
CA GLN A 264 6.44 0.51 38.66
C GLN A 264 7.03 -0.75 38.00
N PRO A 265 6.38 -1.91 38.13
CA PRO A 265 6.87 -3.12 37.50
C PRO A 265 6.80 -2.97 35.97
N PRO A 266 7.85 -3.40 35.25
CA PRO A 266 7.81 -3.38 33.79
C PRO A 266 6.74 -4.35 33.27
N VAL A 267 6.00 -3.92 32.25
CA VAL A 267 5.11 -4.81 31.48
C VAL A 267 5.97 -5.55 30.47
N ARG A 268 5.92 -6.87 30.45
CA ARG A 268 6.60 -7.71 29.45
C ARG A 268 5.71 -8.88 29.11
N GLN A 269 5.38 -9.03 27.86
CA GLN A 269 4.54 -10.13 27.42
C GLN A 269 4.91 -10.62 26.04
N SER A 270 4.92 -11.95 25.90
CA SER A 270 4.97 -12.63 24.61
C SER A 270 3.62 -13.26 24.32
N TYR A 271 3.21 -13.17 23.09
CA TYR A 271 1.92 -13.67 22.64
C TYR A 271 2.04 -14.25 21.22
N ASN A 272 1.48 -15.44 21.01
CA ASN A 272 1.59 -16.16 19.74
C ASN A 272 0.19 -16.56 19.24
N PRO A 273 -0.63 -15.60 18.77
CA PRO A 273 -1.95 -15.90 18.28
C PRO A 273 -1.89 -16.61 16.92
N ALA A 274 -2.90 -17.44 16.67
CA ALA A 274 -3.12 -18.08 15.39
C ALA A 274 -4.55 -17.84 14.93
N GLY A 275 -4.73 -17.74 13.63
CA GLY A 275 -6.01 -17.54 12.99
C GLY A 275 -5.99 -17.95 11.53
N ASN A 276 -7.15 -17.96 10.91
CA ASN A 276 -7.30 -18.27 9.50
C ASN A 276 -8.34 -17.38 8.84
N LEU A 277 -8.18 -17.19 7.54
CA LEU A 277 -9.18 -16.59 6.68
C LEU A 277 -9.54 -17.58 5.58
N GLU A 278 -10.82 -17.74 5.34
CA GLU A 278 -11.37 -18.56 4.27
C GLU A 278 -12.39 -17.74 3.50
N ALA A 279 -12.31 -17.73 2.18
CA ALA A 279 -13.25 -17.02 1.34
C ALA A 279 -13.60 -17.80 0.09
N GLY A 280 -14.86 -17.69 -0.31
CA GLY A 280 -15.33 -18.15 -1.58
C GLY A 280 -15.98 -17.02 -2.35
N PHE A 281 -15.76 -16.94 -3.65
CA PHE A 281 -16.34 -15.91 -4.48
C PHE A 281 -16.86 -16.44 -5.82
N LEU A 282 -17.85 -15.76 -6.32
CA LEU A 282 -18.30 -15.91 -7.69
C LEU A 282 -18.65 -14.54 -8.27
N GLN A 283 -18.44 -14.38 -9.56
CA GLN A 283 -18.80 -13.18 -10.29
C GLN A 283 -19.06 -13.48 -11.77
N ASP A 284 -19.88 -12.65 -12.39
CA ASP A 284 -20.11 -12.68 -13.83
C ASP A 284 -20.23 -11.27 -14.39
N GLN A 285 -19.55 -11.03 -15.48
CA GLN A 285 -19.77 -9.88 -16.34
C GLN A 285 -20.59 -10.33 -17.54
N PHE A 286 -21.85 -9.92 -17.56
CA PHE A 286 -22.82 -10.27 -18.59
C PHE A 286 -22.99 -9.16 -19.62
N GLN A 287 -22.58 -9.41 -20.85
CA GLN A 287 -22.78 -8.50 -21.98
C GLN A 287 -24.21 -8.61 -22.53
N VAL A 288 -25.12 -7.79 -21.98
CA VAL A 288 -26.54 -7.81 -22.37
C VAL A 288 -26.70 -7.44 -23.85
N THR A 289 -26.11 -6.30 -24.22
CA THR A 289 -26.07 -5.79 -25.60
C THR A 289 -24.65 -5.26 -25.90
N SER A 290 -24.42 -4.79 -27.13
CA SER A 290 -23.13 -4.17 -27.47
C SER A 290 -22.82 -2.85 -26.70
N TRP A 291 -23.84 -2.28 -26.08
CA TRP A 291 -23.73 -1.00 -25.32
C TRP A 291 -24.03 -1.13 -23.83
N LEU A 292 -24.53 -2.29 -23.35
CA LEU A 292 -24.85 -2.53 -21.95
C LEU A 292 -24.17 -3.80 -21.44
N SER A 293 -23.40 -3.66 -20.37
CA SER A 293 -22.82 -4.75 -19.59
C SER A 293 -23.24 -4.65 -18.13
N LEU A 294 -23.58 -5.77 -17.52
CA LEU A 294 -23.92 -5.89 -16.10
C LEU A 294 -22.85 -6.73 -15.41
N ASN A 295 -22.49 -6.34 -14.21
CA ASN A 295 -21.57 -7.09 -13.35
C ASN A 295 -22.33 -7.49 -12.09
N GLY A 296 -22.22 -8.75 -11.70
CA GLY A 296 -22.76 -9.24 -10.44
C GLY A 296 -21.78 -10.19 -9.78
N GLY A 297 -21.64 -10.10 -8.47
CA GLY A 297 -20.76 -10.99 -7.74
C GLY A 297 -21.12 -11.07 -6.26
N LEU A 298 -20.61 -12.11 -5.63
CA LEU A 298 -20.76 -12.38 -4.20
C LEU A 298 -19.45 -12.94 -3.68
N ARG A 299 -19.00 -12.40 -2.54
CA ARG A 299 -17.92 -12.98 -1.74
C ARG A 299 -18.48 -13.36 -0.37
N LEU A 300 -18.14 -14.55 0.07
CA LEU A 300 -18.39 -15.05 1.41
C LEU A 300 -17.03 -15.18 2.10
N THR A 301 -16.88 -14.57 3.27
CA THR A 301 -15.62 -14.59 4.02
C THR A 301 -15.90 -15.10 5.43
N HIS A 302 -15.08 -16.02 5.90
CA HIS A 302 -14.98 -16.45 7.29
C HIS A 302 -13.59 -16.14 7.81
N TYR A 303 -13.51 -15.42 8.91
CA TYR A 303 -12.27 -15.17 9.64
C TYR A 303 -12.42 -15.77 11.04
N ALA A 304 -11.44 -16.56 11.44
CA ALA A 304 -11.33 -17.11 12.79
C ALA A 304 -9.96 -16.77 13.37
N GLY A 305 -9.97 -16.04 14.45
CA GLY A 305 -8.82 -15.67 15.26
C GLY A 305 -9.24 -15.67 16.72
N LEU A 306 -8.91 -14.61 17.45
CA LEU A 306 -9.45 -14.39 18.80
C LEU A 306 -10.95 -14.09 18.77
N LEU A 307 -11.42 -13.51 17.69
CA LEU A 307 -12.83 -13.35 17.35
C LEU A 307 -13.14 -14.12 16.07
N GLN A 308 -14.41 -14.43 15.88
CA GLN A 308 -14.92 -14.96 14.63
C GLN A 308 -15.73 -13.88 13.92
N GLU A 309 -15.41 -13.64 12.66
CA GLU A 309 -16.09 -12.67 11.81
C GLU A 309 -16.53 -13.31 10.50
N ASN A 310 -17.72 -12.94 10.05
CA ASN A 310 -18.28 -13.45 8.81
C ASN A 310 -18.71 -12.31 7.90
N GLY A 311 -18.39 -12.38 6.62
CA GLY A 311 -18.79 -11.44 5.59
C GLY A 311 -19.69 -12.08 4.55
N VAL A 312 -20.70 -11.32 4.12
CA VAL A 312 -21.53 -11.61 2.95
C VAL A 312 -21.55 -10.32 2.11
N ASP A 313 -20.73 -10.30 1.07
CA ASP A 313 -20.34 -9.11 0.37
C ASP A 313 -20.82 -9.13 -1.09
N PRO A 314 -22.09 -8.76 -1.35
CA PRO A 314 -22.61 -8.62 -2.70
C PRO A 314 -21.98 -7.41 -3.40
N ARG A 315 -21.75 -7.55 -4.70
CA ARG A 315 -21.23 -6.49 -5.58
C ARG A 315 -22.02 -6.48 -6.87
N VAL A 316 -22.51 -5.32 -7.25
CA VAL A 316 -23.28 -5.16 -8.47
C VAL A 316 -22.85 -3.90 -9.20
N GLY A 317 -22.81 -3.96 -10.51
CA GLY A 317 -22.44 -2.83 -11.34
C GLY A 317 -23.05 -2.91 -12.71
N ALA A 318 -23.10 -1.78 -13.38
CA ALA A 318 -23.51 -1.67 -14.76
C ALA A 318 -22.59 -0.71 -15.52
N ALA A 319 -22.32 -1.00 -16.78
CA ALA A 319 -21.62 -0.11 -17.68
C ALA A 319 -22.45 0.09 -18.96
N VAL A 320 -22.65 1.36 -19.30
CA VAL A 320 -23.40 1.78 -20.48
C VAL A 320 -22.48 2.55 -21.42
N ARG A 321 -22.27 2.02 -22.60
CA ARG A 321 -21.57 2.71 -23.69
C ARG A 321 -22.57 3.50 -24.50
N VAL A 322 -22.46 4.84 -24.49
CA VAL A 322 -23.34 5.70 -25.28
C VAL A 322 -22.95 5.59 -26.76
N PRO A 323 -23.83 5.06 -27.62
CA PRO A 323 -23.53 4.95 -29.04
C PRO A 323 -23.23 6.33 -29.66
N ARG A 324 -22.34 6.38 -30.67
CA ARG A 324 -21.86 7.59 -31.39
C ARG A 324 -20.96 8.53 -30.59
N LEU A 325 -21.15 8.70 -29.26
CA LEU A 325 -20.28 9.54 -28.43
C LEU A 325 -19.07 8.76 -27.90
N GLY A 326 -19.16 7.42 -27.80
CA GLY A 326 -18.11 6.60 -27.23
C GLY A 326 -17.98 6.74 -25.72
N TRP A 327 -18.84 7.54 -25.07
CA TRP A 327 -18.84 7.70 -23.62
C TRP A 327 -19.20 6.40 -22.93
N VAL A 328 -18.56 6.15 -21.77
CA VAL A 328 -18.87 4.99 -20.94
C VAL A 328 -19.29 5.48 -19.56
N LEU A 329 -20.55 5.24 -19.22
CA LEU A 329 -21.10 5.51 -17.88
C LEU A 329 -21.05 4.22 -17.08
N ARG A 330 -20.63 4.27 -15.81
CA ARG A 330 -20.61 3.13 -14.90
C ARG A 330 -21.26 3.49 -13.58
N GLY A 331 -21.97 2.52 -13.01
CA GLY A 331 -22.47 2.59 -11.64
C GLY A 331 -22.08 1.33 -10.91
N PHE A 332 -21.77 1.44 -9.64
CA PHE A 332 -21.34 0.34 -8.80
C PHE A 332 -21.87 0.49 -7.37
N TYR A 333 -22.21 -0.64 -6.78
CA TYR A 333 -22.48 -0.83 -5.37
C TYR A 333 -21.78 -2.10 -4.90
N GLY A 334 -21.13 -2.05 -3.74
CA GLY A 334 -20.49 -3.22 -3.15
C GLY A 334 -20.38 -3.14 -1.63
N ARG A 335 -20.36 -4.31 -1.01
CA ARG A 335 -20.01 -4.48 0.40
C ARG A 335 -18.65 -5.14 0.51
N TYR A 336 -17.97 -4.82 1.61
CA TYR A 336 -16.62 -5.31 1.90
C TYR A 336 -16.48 -5.58 3.38
N LEU A 337 -15.76 -6.64 3.71
CA LEU A 337 -15.33 -6.98 5.06
C LEU A 337 -13.81 -6.85 5.15
N GLN A 338 -13.33 -6.14 6.16
CA GLN A 338 -11.93 -6.12 6.55
C GLN A 338 -11.80 -6.78 7.92
N PRO A 339 -11.15 -7.96 8.02
CA PRO A 339 -10.91 -8.64 9.27
C PRO A 339 -10.06 -7.80 10.23
N PRO A 340 -10.23 -7.94 11.55
CA PRO A 340 -9.35 -7.32 12.51
C PRO A 340 -7.95 -7.95 12.45
N PRO A 341 -6.91 -7.24 12.90
CA PRO A 341 -5.59 -7.85 13.10
C PRO A 341 -5.67 -8.98 14.13
N LEU A 342 -4.80 -9.97 13.99
CA LEU A 342 -4.84 -11.15 14.85
C LEU A 342 -4.46 -10.86 16.31
N ASP A 343 -3.67 -9.82 16.56
CA ASP A 343 -3.26 -9.34 17.88
C ASP A 343 -4.27 -8.41 18.57
N THR A 344 -5.55 -8.55 18.24
CA THR A 344 -6.69 -7.76 18.73
C THR A 344 -6.88 -7.76 20.26
N PHE A 345 -6.28 -8.68 20.96
CA PHE A 345 -6.30 -8.83 22.42
C PHE A 345 -4.90 -9.08 22.91
N SER A 346 -4.00 -8.15 22.71
CA SER A 346 -2.71 -8.37 23.33
C SER A 346 -2.83 -8.14 24.83
N GLY A 347 -2.65 -9.20 25.60
CA GLY A 347 -2.58 -9.11 27.04
C GLY A 347 -1.68 -8.01 27.60
N PRO A 348 -0.53 -7.62 26.93
CA PRO A 348 0.28 -6.50 27.37
C PRO A 348 -0.43 -5.16 27.24
N LEU A 349 -1.16 -4.96 26.17
CA LEU A 349 -1.92 -3.73 25.95
C LEU A 349 -3.10 -3.63 26.89
N GLU A 350 -3.79 -4.74 27.16
CA GLU A 350 -4.82 -4.81 28.18
C GLU A 350 -4.25 -4.48 29.56
N GLN A 351 -3.12 -5.06 29.95
CA GLN A 351 -2.48 -4.77 31.22
C GLN A 351 -2.03 -3.30 31.31
N PHE A 352 -1.48 -2.75 30.22
CA PHE A 352 -1.11 -1.34 30.14
C PHE A 352 -2.34 -0.44 30.28
N ALA A 353 -3.41 -0.70 29.55
CA ALA A 353 -4.67 0.03 29.63
C ALA A 353 -5.25 0.00 31.05
N LEU A 354 -5.30 -1.17 31.69
CA LEU A 354 -5.78 -1.30 33.05
C LEU A 354 -4.91 -0.54 34.07
N GLN A 355 -3.59 -0.51 33.88
CA GLN A 355 -2.67 0.27 34.73
C GLN A 355 -2.89 1.78 34.58
N GLN A 356 -3.29 2.24 33.40
CA GLN A 356 -3.61 3.64 33.14
C GLN A 356 -5.07 4.00 33.46
N GLY A 357 -5.88 3.04 33.88
CA GLY A 357 -7.32 3.25 34.12
C GLY A 357 -8.16 3.36 32.85
N VAL A 358 -7.61 2.92 31.72
CA VAL A 358 -8.26 2.93 30.40
C VAL A 358 -8.79 1.53 30.09
N ALA A 359 -9.94 1.44 29.43
CA ALA A 359 -10.47 0.15 28.98
C ALA A 359 -9.84 -0.22 27.62
N PHE A 360 -9.69 -1.53 27.41
CA PHE A 360 -9.35 -2.10 26.10
C PHE A 360 -10.54 -2.92 25.59
N LEU A 361 -11.05 -2.54 24.42
CA LEU A 361 -12.17 -3.23 23.78
C LEU A 361 -11.67 -4.12 22.64
N PRO A 362 -12.34 -5.28 22.40
CA PRO A 362 -12.04 -6.12 21.26
C PRO A 362 -12.21 -5.37 19.93
N LEU A 363 -11.27 -5.57 19.00
CA LEU A 363 -11.39 -5.03 17.65
C LEU A 363 -12.26 -5.96 16.79
N HIS A 364 -13.40 -5.47 16.35
CA HIS A 364 -14.28 -6.16 15.39
C HIS A 364 -13.93 -5.78 13.95
N ALA A 365 -14.37 -6.62 13.00
CA ALA A 365 -14.17 -6.35 11.58
C ALA A 365 -14.79 -5.02 11.13
N GLU A 366 -14.07 -4.28 10.29
CA GLU A 366 -14.63 -3.15 9.57
C GLU A 366 -15.54 -3.65 8.45
N ARG A 367 -16.67 -2.96 8.24
CA ARG A 367 -17.67 -3.29 7.23
C ARG A 367 -18.03 -2.06 6.44
N ASP A 368 -17.76 -2.11 5.14
CA ASP A 368 -17.97 -0.99 4.24
C ASP A 368 -19.12 -1.23 3.26
N GLU A 369 -19.87 -0.17 3.02
CA GLU A 369 -20.77 -0.04 1.89
C GLU A 369 -20.27 1.05 0.96
N GLN A 370 -19.92 0.68 -0.28
CA GLN A 370 -19.36 1.58 -1.28
C GLN A 370 -20.33 1.80 -2.43
N TYR A 371 -20.46 3.06 -2.82
CA TYR A 371 -21.23 3.54 -3.97
C TYR A 371 -20.29 4.32 -4.88
N GLN A 372 -20.33 4.03 -6.17
CA GLN A 372 -19.53 4.75 -7.16
C GLN A 372 -20.31 4.95 -8.44
N ALA A 373 -20.19 6.12 -9.03
CA ALA A 373 -20.63 6.39 -10.39
C ALA A 373 -19.51 7.08 -11.16
N SER A 374 -19.26 6.64 -12.38
CA SER A 374 -18.16 7.16 -13.19
C SER A 374 -18.53 7.37 -14.65
N ILE A 375 -17.80 8.25 -15.30
CA ILE A 375 -17.89 8.52 -16.72
C ILE A 375 -16.48 8.54 -17.34
N THR A 376 -16.33 7.85 -18.47
CA THR A 376 -15.18 7.98 -19.36
C THR A 376 -15.62 8.70 -20.61
N VAL A 377 -14.95 9.81 -20.93
CA VAL A 377 -15.25 10.64 -22.10
C VAL A 377 -14.02 10.71 -23.01
N PRO A 378 -14.01 10.01 -24.14
CA PRO A 378 -13.00 10.22 -25.17
C PRO A 378 -13.31 11.52 -25.95
N VAL A 379 -12.34 12.42 -26.02
CA VAL A 379 -12.43 13.64 -26.85
C VAL A 379 -11.27 13.63 -27.82
N ARG A 380 -11.53 13.21 -29.06
CA ARG A 380 -10.49 12.87 -30.04
C ARG A 380 -9.56 11.80 -29.44
N GLU A 381 -8.27 12.13 -29.26
CA GLU A 381 -7.28 11.22 -28.69
C GLU A 381 -7.06 11.44 -27.17
N TRP A 382 -7.74 12.43 -26.56
CA TRP A 382 -7.73 12.65 -25.12
C TRP A 382 -8.75 11.76 -24.42
N THR A 383 -8.45 11.36 -23.21
CA THR A 383 -9.39 10.63 -22.36
C THR A 383 -9.56 11.37 -21.04
N LEU A 384 -10.81 11.68 -20.71
CA LEU A 384 -11.22 12.18 -19.41
C LEU A 384 -11.98 11.06 -18.70
N ASP A 385 -11.51 10.65 -17.53
CA ASP A 385 -12.24 9.81 -16.59
C ASP A 385 -12.64 10.67 -15.39
N ALA A 386 -13.89 10.58 -14.96
CA ALA A 386 -14.35 11.21 -13.74
C ALA A 386 -15.23 10.24 -12.96
N ASP A 387 -15.11 10.25 -11.65
CA ASP A 387 -15.95 9.45 -10.78
C ASP A 387 -16.33 10.20 -9.50
N VAL A 388 -17.48 9.82 -8.94
CA VAL A 388 -17.96 10.21 -7.63
C VAL A 388 -18.10 8.96 -6.78
N PHE A 389 -17.69 9.04 -5.54
CA PHE A 389 -17.71 7.90 -4.64
C PHE A 389 -18.22 8.28 -3.25
N ARG A 390 -18.76 7.29 -2.57
CA ARG A 390 -19.16 7.37 -1.17
C ARG A 390 -18.96 6.03 -0.51
N THR A 391 -18.30 6.03 0.64
CA THR A 391 -18.12 4.88 1.51
C THR A 391 -18.73 5.18 2.88
N HIS A 392 -19.48 4.21 3.39
CA HIS A 392 -19.96 4.17 4.77
C HIS A 392 -19.27 3.00 5.45
N ALA A 393 -18.35 3.31 6.36
CA ALA A 393 -17.66 2.33 7.17
C ALA A 393 -18.33 2.18 8.54
N ARG A 394 -18.36 0.96 9.06
CA ARG A 394 -18.71 0.62 10.44
C ARG A 394 -17.51 -0.08 11.08
N ASN A 395 -17.24 0.21 12.35
CA ASN A 395 -16.02 -0.18 13.03
C ASN A 395 -14.79 0.24 12.20
N PHE A 396 -14.75 1.52 11.84
CA PHE A 396 -13.69 2.08 11.01
C PHE A 396 -12.35 1.94 11.72
N PHE A 397 -11.39 1.31 11.06
CA PHE A 397 -10.04 1.13 11.58
C PHE A 397 -9.23 2.40 11.48
N ASP A 398 -8.67 2.77 12.61
CA ASP A 398 -7.68 3.82 12.76
C ASP A 398 -6.56 3.32 13.69
N HIS A 399 -5.66 4.16 14.08
CA HIS A 399 -4.57 3.82 14.98
C HIS A 399 -4.25 4.99 15.91
N ASP A 400 -3.63 4.68 17.03
CA ASP A 400 -3.12 5.63 18.00
C ASP A 400 -1.64 5.32 18.26
N GLU A 401 -0.85 6.34 18.58
CA GLU A 401 0.58 6.20 18.84
C GLU A 401 0.85 6.13 20.35
N ILE A 402 1.70 5.18 20.78
CA ILE A 402 2.12 5.11 22.18
C ILE A 402 3.21 6.15 22.46
N GLY A 403 2.84 7.25 23.09
CA GLY A 403 3.77 8.31 23.49
C GLY A 403 4.49 8.90 22.28
N ASN A 404 5.81 9.05 22.36
CA ASN A 404 6.66 9.51 21.25
C ASN A 404 7.38 8.34 20.56
N SER A 405 6.80 7.14 20.63
CA SER A 405 7.35 5.98 19.95
C SER A 405 6.75 5.88 18.54
N ASN A 406 7.40 5.13 17.67
CA ASN A 406 6.85 4.80 16.35
C ASN A 406 5.99 3.51 16.41
N ILE A 407 5.34 3.24 17.53
CA ILE A 407 4.49 2.08 17.75
C ILE A 407 3.04 2.52 17.71
N PHE A 408 2.35 2.07 16.67
CA PHE A 408 0.94 2.33 16.46
C PHE A 408 0.09 1.16 16.97
N LEU A 409 -0.97 1.51 17.67
CA LEU A 409 -1.97 0.57 18.15
C LEU A 409 -3.25 0.75 17.35
N PRO A 410 -3.84 -0.34 16.85
CA PRO A 410 -5.11 -0.24 16.15
C PRO A 410 -6.23 0.14 17.12
N LEU A 411 -7.10 1.00 16.67
CA LEU A 411 -8.37 1.32 17.29
C LEU A 411 -9.49 1.28 16.25
N THR A 412 -10.72 1.13 16.69
CA THR A 412 -11.90 1.31 15.84
C THR A 412 -12.86 2.29 16.45
N ILE A 413 -13.45 3.13 15.59
CA ILE A 413 -14.56 4.03 15.95
C ILE A 413 -15.85 3.49 15.35
N GLN A 414 -17.00 3.95 15.86
CA GLN A 414 -18.32 3.48 15.45
C GLN A 414 -18.49 3.49 13.94
N GLY A 415 -17.98 4.51 13.26
CA GLY A 415 -17.95 4.53 11.81
C GLY A 415 -17.28 5.76 11.21
N ALA A 416 -17.14 5.69 9.89
CA ALA A 416 -16.65 6.78 9.07
C ALA A 416 -17.53 6.98 7.83
N ARG A 417 -17.54 8.22 7.34
CA ARG A 417 -18.11 8.59 6.06
C ARG A 417 -17.04 9.23 5.19
N ILE A 418 -16.77 8.58 4.10
CA ILE A 418 -15.81 9.05 3.11
C ILE A 418 -16.57 9.31 1.83
N GLN A 419 -16.41 10.49 1.25
CA GLN A 419 -17.07 10.86 0.01
C GLN A 419 -16.25 11.86 -0.78
N GLY A 420 -16.36 11.80 -2.10
CA GLY A 420 -15.61 12.70 -2.95
C GLY A 420 -15.87 12.48 -4.43
N TRP A 421 -15.04 13.14 -5.22
CA TRP A 421 -14.96 12.94 -6.65
C TRP A 421 -13.52 13.03 -7.13
N GLU A 422 -13.23 12.32 -8.19
CA GLU A 422 -11.91 12.25 -8.81
C GLU A 422 -12.03 12.50 -10.30
N ALA A 423 -11.01 13.08 -10.90
CA ALA A 423 -10.93 13.27 -12.34
C ALA A 423 -9.51 13.04 -12.84
N THR A 424 -9.39 12.27 -13.92
CA THR A 424 -8.11 11.97 -14.56
C THR A 424 -8.17 12.37 -16.02
N LEU A 425 -7.20 13.15 -16.48
CA LEU A 425 -7.05 13.53 -17.87
C LEU A 425 -5.76 12.94 -18.43
N ARG A 426 -5.89 12.19 -19.51
CA ARG A 426 -4.75 11.61 -20.26
C ARG A 426 -4.69 12.18 -21.66
N SER A 427 -3.53 12.73 -22.04
CA SER A 427 -3.32 13.23 -23.38
C SER A 427 -2.87 12.13 -24.34
N PRO A 428 -3.08 12.30 -25.65
CA PRO A 428 -2.31 11.60 -26.67
C PRO A 428 -0.84 12.01 -26.60
N GLN A 429 -0.05 11.48 -27.50
CA GLN A 429 1.32 11.96 -27.70
C GLN A 429 1.31 13.32 -28.42
N ILE A 430 1.48 14.40 -27.68
CA ILE A 430 1.50 15.78 -28.17
C ILE A 430 2.79 16.02 -28.93
N LEU A 431 2.67 16.56 -30.16
CA LEU A 431 3.82 16.85 -31.05
C LEU A 431 4.78 15.66 -31.21
N HIS A 432 4.27 14.43 -31.12
CA HIS A 432 5.02 13.17 -31.14
C HIS A 432 6.11 13.05 -30.06
N ARG A 433 6.05 13.86 -28.99
CA ARG A 433 7.13 13.94 -27.98
C ARG A 433 6.67 13.95 -26.55
N ALA A 434 5.53 14.52 -26.23
CA ALA A 434 5.10 14.72 -24.86
C ALA A 434 3.77 14.00 -24.55
N ARG A 435 3.61 13.52 -23.31
CA ARG A 435 2.34 13.03 -22.75
C ARG A 435 2.08 13.75 -21.45
N ILE A 436 0.82 14.09 -21.22
CA ILE A 436 0.34 14.72 -19.99
C ILE A 436 -0.63 13.76 -19.32
N HIS A 437 -0.39 13.50 -18.05
CA HIS A 437 -1.29 12.82 -17.17
C HIS A 437 -1.60 13.74 -15.98
N LEU A 438 -2.88 14.04 -15.77
CA LEU A 438 -3.35 14.88 -14.67
C LEU A 438 -4.38 14.08 -13.87
N ALA A 439 -4.23 14.02 -12.56
CA ALA A 439 -5.19 13.43 -11.65
C ALA A 439 -5.53 14.44 -10.54
N TYR A 440 -6.82 14.65 -10.32
CA TYR A 440 -7.34 15.51 -9.27
C TYR A 440 -8.33 14.72 -8.41
N SER A 441 -8.26 14.91 -7.10
CA SER A 441 -9.21 14.35 -6.14
C SER A 441 -9.70 15.43 -5.17
N HIS A 442 -11.00 15.39 -4.90
CA HIS A 442 -11.65 16.15 -3.84
C HIS A 442 -12.40 15.19 -2.93
N GLN A 443 -12.07 15.20 -1.65
CA GLN A 443 -12.66 14.26 -0.70
C GLN A 443 -12.92 14.88 0.67
N PHE A 444 -13.81 14.21 1.42
CA PHE A 444 -14.09 14.45 2.83
C PHE A 444 -13.98 13.14 3.58
N VAL A 445 -13.23 13.13 4.68
CA VAL A 445 -13.03 11.97 5.53
C VAL A 445 -13.46 12.34 6.96
N GLN A 446 -14.58 11.78 7.39
CA GLN A 446 -15.20 12.11 8.66
C GLN A 446 -15.52 10.86 9.47
N GLY A 447 -15.07 10.84 10.72
CA GLY A 447 -15.48 9.86 11.72
C GLY A 447 -16.72 10.28 12.50
N PHE A 448 -17.37 9.33 13.14
CA PHE A 448 -18.48 9.59 14.06
C PHE A 448 -18.62 8.48 15.12
N GLY A 449 -19.18 8.85 16.26
CA GLY A 449 -19.51 7.96 17.35
C GLY A 449 -18.30 7.58 18.22
N ALA A 450 -18.52 6.73 19.21
CA ALA A 450 -17.52 6.33 20.20
C ALA A 450 -16.49 5.34 19.65
N VAL A 451 -15.39 5.16 20.36
CA VAL A 451 -14.46 4.05 20.18
C VAL A 451 -15.17 2.72 20.38
N THR A 452 -15.07 1.82 19.44
CA THR A 452 -15.70 0.49 19.45
C THR A 452 -14.70 -0.66 19.63
N GLY A 453 -13.40 -0.38 19.53
CA GLY A 453 -12.33 -1.36 19.73
C GLY A 453 -10.99 -0.69 19.94
N GLY A 454 -10.05 -1.37 20.60
CA GLY A 454 -8.74 -0.83 20.98
C GLY A 454 -8.76 -0.09 22.31
N LEU A 455 -7.83 0.82 22.52
CA LEU A 455 -7.78 1.68 23.70
C LEU A 455 -8.91 2.71 23.65
N THR A 456 -9.52 3.01 24.81
CA THR A 456 -10.64 3.95 24.93
C THR A 456 -10.22 5.31 25.51
N ASP A 457 -8.97 5.71 25.30
CA ASP A 457 -8.42 7.00 25.71
C ASP A 457 -8.77 8.14 24.74
N PHE A 458 -9.14 7.80 23.50
CA PHE A 458 -9.70 8.75 22.56
C PHE A 458 -11.16 9.05 22.88
N GLU A 459 -11.49 10.31 23.15
CA GLU A 459 -12.84 10.79 23.42
C GLU A 459 -13.37 11.60 22.23
N PRO A 460 -14.06 10.93 21.27
CA PRO A 460 -14.69 11.66 20.16
C PRO A 460 -15.84 12.57 20.67
N PRO A 461 -16.25 13.59 19.90
CA PRO A 461 -17.41 14.39 20.22
C PRO A 461 -18.67 13.52 20.44
N GLU A 462 -19.44 13.83 21.48
CA GLU A 462 -20.66 13.05 21.83
C GLU A 462 -21.69 13.01 20.71
N GLU A 463 -21.76 14.05 19.88
CA GLU A 463 -22.69 14.15 18.75
C GLU A 463 -22.01 14.71 17.49
N GLY A 464 -22.46 14.23 16.32
CA GLY A 464 -22.04 14.76 15.03
C GLY A 464 -20.86 14.03 14.40
N PHE A 465 -20.20 14.71 13.48
CA PHE A 465 -19.03 14.23 12.75
C PHE A 465 -17.80 15.01 13.19
N PHE A 466 -16.66 14.33 13.24
CA PHE A 466 -15.35 14.94 13.40
C PHE A 466 -14.47 14.59 12.20
N TRP A 467 -13.45 15.40 11.93
CA TRP A 467 -12.52 15.15 10.83
C TRP A 467 -11.49 14.14 11.27
N LEU A 468 -11.14 13.25 10.35
CA LEU A 468 -10.01 12.35 10.53
C LEU A 468 -8.73 13.00 9.99
N ASP A 469 -7.59 12.67 10.55
CA ASP A 469 -6.28 13.24 10.22
C ASP A 469 -5.95 13.14 8.72
N HIS A 470 -6.48 12.12 8.02
CA HIS A 470 -6.34 11.90 6.58
C HIS A 470 -7.22 12.81 5.71
N ASP A 471 -7.98 13.75 6.28
CA ASP A 471 -8.81 14.66 5.50
C ASP A 471 -7.94 15.72 4.83
N GLN A 472 -7.47 15.43 3.62
CA GLN A 472 -6.91 16.43 2.71
C GLN A 472 -7.90 16.67 1.56
N ARG A 473 -8.57 17.84 1.61
CA ARG A 473 -9.71 18.16 0.75
C ARG A 473 -9.41 18.08 -0.74
N ASN A 474 -8.27 18.57 -1.16
CA ASN A 474 -7.92 18.67 -2.57
C ASN A 474 -6.51 18.16 -2.79
N THR A 475 -6.35 17.28 -3.76
CA THR A 475 -5.05 16.84 -4.26
C THR A 475 -5.00 16.96 -5.78
N LEU A 476 -3.88 17.39 -6.31
CA LEU A 476 -3.61 17.40 -7.74
C LEU A 476 -2.24 16.78 -8.00
N SER A 477 -2.19 15.86 -8.93
CA SER A 477 -0.94 15.29 -9.45
C SER A 477 -0.90 15.51 -10.96
N THR A 478 0.18 16.07 -11.47
CA THR A 478 0.41 16.23 -12.89
C THR A 478 1.77 15.68 -13.27
N VAL A 479 1.80 14.83 -14.27
CA VAL A 479 3.02 14.26 -14.84
C VAL A 479 3.10 14.62 -16.31
N VAL A 480 4.21 15.25 -16.70
CA VAL A 480 4.53 15.53 -18.10
C VAL A 480 5.79 14.77 -18.48
N SER A 481 5.65 13.75 -19.31
CA SER A 481 6.77 12.96 -19.81
C SER A 481 7.07 13.36 -21.26
N SER A 482 8.34 13.57 -21.58
CA SER A 482 8.75 14.02 -22.91
C SER A 482 9.98 13.27 -23.41
N THR A 483 9.95 12.92 -24.69
CA THR A 483 11.14 12.48 -25.44
C THR A 483 11.83 13.70 -26.07
N LEU A 484 13.13 13.82 -25.83
CA LEU A 484 13.94 14.94 -26.30
C LEU A 484 14.90 14.48 -27.41
N PRO A 485 15.42 15.41 -28.27
CA PRO A 485 16.44 15.05 -29.25
C PRO A 485 17.69 14.42 -28.63
N GLY A 486 18.41 13.59 -29.36
CA GLY A 486 19.67 13.00 -28.93
C GLY A 486 19.49 11.85 -27.91
N ARG A 487 18.42 11.08 -28.00
CA ARG A 487 18.10 9.96 -27.09
C ARG A 487 17.95 10.41 -25.64
N ALA A 488 17.46 11.63 -25.42
CA ALA A 488 17.18 12.15 -24.09
C ALA A 488 15.68 12.08 -23.76
N TRP A 489 15.36 12.16 -22.48
CA TRP A 489 13.98 12.23 -21.97
C TRP A 489 13.89 13.18 -20.79
N SER A 490 12.70 13.64 -20.51
CA SER A 490 12.40 14.41 -19.30
C SER A 490 11.05 14.00 -18.73
N THR A 491 10.94 14.07 -17.40
CA THR A 491 9.67 13.98 -16.70
C THR A 491 9.58 15.11 -15.68
N VAL A 492 8.48 15.86 -15.73
CA VAL A 492 8.14 16.87 -14.74
C VAL A 492 6.94 16.37 -13.97
N THR A 493 7.02 16.40 -12.65
CA THR A 493 5.91 16.08 -11.75
C THR A 493 5.54 17.31 -10.94
N VAL A 494 4.25 17.59 -10.81
CA VAL A 494 3.72 18.62 -9.93
C VAL A 494 2.71 17.97 -9.01
N ALA A 495 2.91 18.11 -7.72
CA ALA A 495 1.97 17.64 -6.70
C ALA A 495 1.50 18.81 -5.84
N TYR A 496 0.19 18.95 -5.73
CA TYR A 496 -0.47 19.93 -4.87
C TYR A 496 -1.33 19.23 -3.84
N GLY A 497 -1.30 19.69 -2.60
CA GLY A 497 -2.19 19.30 -1.52
C GLY A 497 -2.74 20.54 -0.81
N SER A 498 -4.03 20.51 -0.43
CA SER A 498 -4.67 21.62 0.30
C SER A 498 -4.32 21.66 1.79
N GLY A 499 -3.52 20.71 2.27
CA GLY A 499 -3.15 20.52 3.67
C GLY A 499 -4.08 19.50 4.36
N PHE A 500 -3.49 18.68 5.21
CA PHE A 500 -4.20 17.78 6.14
C PHE A 500 -4.71 18.56 7.34
N LEU A 501 -5.33 17.91 8.32
CA LEU A 501 -5.76 18.57 9.53
C LEU A 501 -4.58 19.20 10.29
N ASP A 502 -4.85 20.30 10.97
CA ASP A 502 -3.93 20.93 11.91
C ASP A 502 -4.27 20.43 13.33
N GLY A 503 -3.44 19.56 13.87
CA GLY A 503 -3.75 18.82 15.09
C GLY A 503 -4.98 17.94 14.91
N ASP A 504 -5.88 17.97 15.85
CA ASP A 504 -7.14 17.22 15.81
C ASP A 504 -8.27 18.00 15.07
N GLY A 505 -7.90 19.08 14.38
CA GLY A 505 -8.84 19.89 13.58
C GLY A 505 -9.69 20.88 14.40
N PRO A 506 -10.71 21.50 13.79
CA PRO A 506 -11.18 21.36 12.40
C PRO A 506 -10.37 22.17 11.37
N ALA A 507 -9.36 22.94 11.79
CA ALA A 507 -8.48 23.68 10.89
C ALA A 507 -7.61 22.73 10.05
N HIS A 508 -7.13 23.22 8.91
CA HIS A 508 -6.22 22.49 8.05
C HIS A 508 -4.87 23.19 7.98
N LEU A 509 -3.82 22.41 7.85
CA LEU A 509 -2.47 22.89 7.56
C LEU A 509 -2.43 23.67 6.23
N PRO A 510 -1.45 24.58 6.05
CA PRO A 510 -1.35 25.37 4.83
C PRO A 510 -1.19 24.50 3.57
N PRO A 511 -1.74 24.95 2.43
CA PRO A 511 -1.58 24.24 1.18
C PRO A 511 -0.11 24.23 0.73
N HIS A 512 0.26 23.19 0.01
CA HIS A 512 1.62 23.00 -0.48
C HIS A 512 1.65 22.57 -1.94
N THR A 513 2.74 22.91 -2.61
CA THR A 513 3.03 22.45 -3.96
C THR A 513 4.47 22.05 -4.06
N THR A 514 4.72 20.87 -4.60
CA THR A 514 6.07 20.38 -4.89
C THR A 514 6.23 20.15 -6.39
N VAL A 515 7.43 20.33 -6.89
CA VAL A 515 7.80 20.09 -8.28
C VAL A 515 8.99 19.15 -8.30
N GLY A 516 8.90 18.07 -9.07
CA GLY A 516 9.97 17.14 -9.36
C GLY A 516 10.39 17.25 -10.83
N LEU A 517 11.66 16.97 -11.11
CA LEU A 517 12.24 16.93 -12.44
C LEU A 517 13.16 15.73 -12.58
N SER A 518 12.98 14.96 -13.64
CA SER A 518 13.91 13.93 -14.08
C SER A 518 14.38 14.27 -15.48
N LEU A 519 15.69 14.28 -15.69
CA LEU A 519 16.32 14.48 -16.99
C LEU A 519 17.28 13.32 -17.22
N GLY A 520 17.09 12.59 -18.32
CA GLY A 520 17.94 11.46 -18.64
C GLY A 520 18.36 11.44 -20.10
N LYS A 521 19.45 10.72 -20.36
CA LYS A 521 20.02 10.54 -21.70
C LYS A 521 20.70 9.18 -21.83
N SER A 522 20.44 8.49 -22.93
CA SER A 522 21.27 7.37 -23.35
C SER A 522 22.56 7.91 -24.00
N ILE A 523 23.70 7.67 -23.34
CA ILE A 523 25.03 8.11 -23.79
C ILE A 523 25.54 7.18 -24.88
N ALA A 524 25.30 5.87 -24.71
CA ALA A 524 25.61 4.82 -25.67
C ALA A 524 24.46 3.81 -25.69
N GLU A 525 24.59 2.72 -26.45
CA GLU A 525 23.57 1.67 -26.49
C GLU A 525 23.36 1.03 -25.11
N ASN A 526 24.43 0.88 -24.36
CA ASN A 526 24.48 0.19 -23.08
C ASN A 526 24.45 1.11 -21.86
N TRP A 527 24.63 2.43 -22.05
CA TRP A 527 24.75 3.38 -20.96
C TRP A 527 23.66 4.45 -20.99
N SER A 528 23.05 4.68 -19.86
CA SER A 528 22.20 5.86 -19.64
C SER A 528 22.49 6.52 -18.31
N VAL A 529 22.30 7.83 -18.26
CA VAL A 529 22.45 8.63 -17.05
C VAL A 529 21.20 9.48 -16.89
N ALA A 530 20.70 9.58 -15.65
CA ALA A 530 19.61 10.47 -15.30
C ALA A 530 19.97 11.31 -14.07
N VAL A 531 19.51 12.54 -14.06
CA VAL A 531 19.53 13.44 -12.91
C VAL A 531 18.08 13.60 -12.46
N ASN A 532 17.83 13.29 -11.20
CA ASN A 532 16.51 13.37 -10.59
C ASN A 532 16.55 14.42 -9.49
N ALA A 533 15.57 15.31 -9.48
CA ALA A 533 15.39 16.30 -8.44
C ALA A 533 13.93 16.25 -7.95
N LEU A 534 13.74 15.91 -6.70
CA LEU A 534 12.44 15.91 -6.03
C LEU A 534 12.31 17.19 -5.21
N ASN A 535 11.11 17.74 -5.13
CA ASN A 535 10.84 18.98 -4.38
C ASN A 535 11.87 20.09 -4.66
N ILE A 536 12.04 20.47 -5.93
CA ILE A 536 13.09 21.40 -6.41
C ILE A 536 13.10 22.71 -5.60
N ALA A 537 11.91 23.21 -5.24
CA ALA A 537 11.76 24.44 -4.48
C ALA A 537 12.12 24.30 -3.00
N ASN A 538 12.49 23.10 -2.54
CA ASN A 538 12.77 22.78 -1.13
C ASN A 538 11.65 23.25 -0.19
N ARG A 539 10.41 23.00 -0.55
CA ARG A 539 9.26 23.32 0.30
C ARG A 539 9.27 22.44 1.53
N ARG A 540 9.33 23.07 2.70
CA ARG A 540 9.20 22.42 4.01
C ARG A 540 7.78 22.67 4.51
N TYR A 541 7.02 21.61 4.70
CA TYR A 541 5.65 21.69 5.19
C TYR A 541 5.34 20.47 6.04
N LEU A 542 4.40 20.62 6.95
CA LEU A 542 3.89 19.52 7.76
C LEU A 542 2.94 18.69 6.90
N LEU A 543 3.11 17.39 6.97
CA LEU A 543 2.16 16.41 6.47
C LEU A 543 1.14 16.08 7.55
N ASP A 544 1.61 15.97 8.79
CA ASP A 544 0.81 15.62 9.93
C ASP A 544 1.37 16.29 11.18
N ASN A 545 0.50 16.65 12.12
CA ASN A 545 0.83 17.13 13.47
C ASN A 545 -0.27 16.74 14.48
N SER A 546 -1.04 15.68 14.18
CA SER A 546 -2.02 15.11 15.08
C SER A 546 -1.34 14.54 16.32
N ASN A 547 -1.90 14.80 17.49
CA ASN A 547 -1.43 14.20 18.73
C ASN A 547 -2.02 12.79 18.94
N THR A 548 -3.15 12.50 18.29
CA THR A 548 -3.91 11.26 18.49
C THR A 548 -3.49 10.20 17.49
N PHE A 549 -3.31 10.56 16.21
CA PHE A 549 -3.26 9.56 15.14
C PHE A 549 -1.91 9.39 14.44
N GLY A 550 -0.94 10.26 14.58
CA GLY A 550 0.25 10.09 13.76
C GLY A 550 1.49 10.87 14.18
N GLY A 551 1.40 11.71 15.20
CA GLY A 551 2.52 12.54 15.64
C GLY A 551 2.86 13.65 14.62
N THR A 552 4.08 14.19 14.68
CA THR A 552 4.51 15.31 13.85
C THR A 552 5.42 14.82 12.74
N HIS A 553 5.04 15.05 11.48
CA HIS A 553 5.78 14.63 10.31
C HIS A 553 5.95 15.74 9.28
N TYR A 554 7.21 16.05 8.94
CA TYR A 554 7.55 16.95 7.85
C TYR A 554 7.73 16.18 6.54
N ALA A 555 7.25 16.75 5.44
CA ALA A 555 7.51 16.25 4.10
C ALA A 555 9.01 16.26 3.79
N TYR A 556 9.44 15.33 2.92
CA TYR A 556 10.82 15.24 2.48
C TYR A 556 11.31 16.56 1.85
N PRO A 557 12.53 16.99 2.16
CA PRO A 557 13.14 18.17 1.57
C PRO A 557 13.43 17.96 0.08
N ARG A 558 14.12 18.93 -0.53
CA ARG A 558 14.70 18.75 -1.86
C ARG A 558 15.73 17.62 -1.82
N GLU A 559 15.53 16.65 -2.69
CA GLU A 559 16.48 15.57 -2.94
C GLU A 559 16.95 15.65 -4.39
N VAL A 560 18.25 15.55 -4.59
CA VAL A 560 18.87 15.51 -5.93
C VAL A 560 19.79 14.30 -5.97
N TYR A 561 19.61 13.44 -6.96
CA TYR A 561 20.48 12.29 -7.16
C TYR A 561 20.73 12.01 -8.64
N VAL A 562 21.88 11.43 -8.91
CA VAL A 562 22.27 10.93 -10.24
C VAL A 562 22.10 9.42 -10.24
N GLU A 563 21.55 8.90 -11.31
CA GLU A 563 21.40 7.48 -11.58
C GLU A 563 22.14 7.12 -12.85
N ILE A 564 22.93 6.06 -12.81
CA ILE A 564 23.65 5.50 -13.94
C ILE A 564 23.12 4.08 -14.16
N ARG A 565 22.80 3.73 -15.41
CA ARG A 565 22.42 2.37 -15.81
C ARG A 565 23.37 1.86 -16.85
N TYR A 566 23.84 0.64 -16.62
CA TYR A 566 24.68 -0.10 -17.56
C TYR A 566 24.03 -1.44 -17.89
N ARG A 567 23.78 -1.67 -19.18
CA ARG A 567 23.23 -2.93 -19.69
C ARG A 567 24.33 -3.72 -20.36
N PHE A 568 24.35 -5.01 -20.11
CA PHE A 568 25.35 -5.92 -20.65
C PHE A 568 24.71 -7.27 -21.04
N HIS A 569 25.38 -8.02 -21.91
CA HIS A 569 25.03 -9.38 -22.28
C HIS A 569 26.03 -10.35 -21.65
N PHE A 570 25.56 -11.54 -21.27
CA PHE A 570 26.39 -12.59 -20.67
C PHE A 570 26.17 -13.95 -21.34
#